data_a3397ec70b5491a26c4e5328010c4e9d
#
_entry.id   a3397ec70b5491a26c4e5328010c4e9d
#
_cell.length_a   1.000
_cell.length_b   1.000
_cell.length_c   1.000
_cell.angle_alpha   90.00
_cell.angle_beta   90.00
_cell.angle_gamma   90.00
#
_symmetry.space_group_name_H-M   'P 1'
#
loop_
_entity.id
_entity.type
_entity.pdbx_description
1 polymer ?
#
loop_
_entity_poly.entity_id
_entity_poly.type
_entity_poly.pdbx_seq_one_letter_code
_entity_poly.pdbx_strand_id
1 'polypeptide(L)'
;MTTLSVVIPATDGPATLNVVVAAVERSATPPEELIIVDTPRYLGPAAARNLGARRARGDVLVFVDADVEVHEDAFRRIRTAFDGDPALTAIFGSYDDTPGADGIISDFRNLLHHHVHHQGAGVATTFWAGLGAIRRDAFLDLGGFDEERFPQPSVEDIELGMRLHDRRERVVLDPAIQGRHLKRWTLSSMTKTDLLRRGVPWLRLVLERRSRSTALNLSWTHRLGTAASLLLVTGLVRRKFWVAGGALALLIALERRFYGLLFRRRGPLLVAAGVPLHIVHRLTSAAAVPIAIIAHLRANAEARGPRRP
;
A
#
# COMPACT_ATOMS: atom_id res chain seq x y z
N MET A 1 -8.57 14.45 24.72
CA MET A 1 -9.06 14.03 23.39
C MET A 1 -7.96 14.29 22.38
N THR A 2 -7.52 13.31 21.69
CA THR A 2 -6.41 13.39 20.73
C THR A 2 -6.74 14.35 19.58
N THR A 3 -5.86 15.33 19.32
CA THR A 3 -6.00 16.26 18.19
C THR A 3 -5.37 15.68 16.93
N LEU A 4 -6.02 15.90 15.77
CA LEU A 4 -5.58 15.34 14.48
C LEU A 4 -5.16 16.47 13.53
N SER A 5 -3.97 16.35 12.94
CA SER A 5 -3.55 17.14 11.77
C SER A 5 -3.57 16.24 10.53
N VAL A 6 -4.47 16.52 9.60
CA VAL A 6 -4.51 15.82 8.32
C VAL A 6 -3.53 16.45 7.33
N VAL A 7 -2.71 15.63 6.69
CA VAL A 7 -1.73 16.05 5.68
C VAL A 7 -2.06 15.39 4.34
N ILE A 8 -2.35 16.19 3.32
CA ILE A 8 -2.62 15.74 1.95
C ILE A 8 -1.47 16.17 1.03
N PRO A 9 -0.64 15.22 0.51
CA PRO A 9 0.36 15.53 -0.50
C PRO A 9 -0.33 15.72 -1.87
N ALA A 10 -0.23 16.91 -2.46
CA ALA A 10 -0.92 17.29 -3.70
C ALA A 10 -0.03 18.03 -4.70
N THR A 11 1.30 17.83 -4.62
CA THR A 11 2.30 18.61 -5.38
C THR A 11 2.29 18.35 -6.88
N ASP A 12 1.65 17.28 -7.36
CA ASP A 12 1.42 16.97 -8.77
C ASP A 12 0.11 17.54 -9.34
N GLY A 13 -0.70 18.22 -8.49
CA GLY A 13 -1.96 18.84 -8.87
C GLY A 13 -3.05 17.83 -9.23
N PRO A 14 -3.37 16.86 -8.38
CA PRO A 14 -4.32 15.82 -8.69
C PRO A 14 -5.75 16.36 -8.85
N ALA A 15 -6.43 15.93 -9.91
CA ALA A 15 -7.80 16.36 -10.22
C ALA A 15 -8.83 15.95 -9.12
N THR A 16 -8.49 14.99 -8.29
CA THR A 16 -9.31 14.46 -7.20
C THR A 16 -9.21 15.27 -5.90
N LEU A 17 -8.28 16.21 -5.79
CA LEU A 17 -8.00 16.94 -4.55
C LEU A 17 -9.25 17.58 -3.93
N ASN A 18 -10.06 18.28 -4.73
CA ASN A 18 -11.26 18.94 -4.22
C ASN A 18 -12.29 17.96 -3.61
N VAL A 19 -12.40 16.74 -4.19
CA VAL A 19 -13.27 15.69 -3.65
C VAL A 19 -12.74 15.21 -2.31
N VAL A 20 -11.43 14.99 -2.20
CA VAL A 20 -10.79 14.53 -0.96
C VAL A 20 -10.89 15.58 0.13
N VAL A 21 -10.59 16.84 -0.16
CA VAL A 21 -10.73 17.96 0.80
C VAL A 21 -12.17 18.06 1.30
N ALA A 22 -13.13 18.05 0.41
CA ALA A 22 -14.55 18.10 0.79
C ALA A 22 -14.99 16.88 1.63
N ALA A 23 -14.40 15.70 1.43
CA ALA A 23 -14.67 14.52 2.26
C ALA A 23 -14.10 14.69 3.69
N VAL A 24 -12.89 15.26 3.81
CA VAL A 24 -12.27 15.57 5.11
C VAL A 24 -13.14 16.59 5.88
N GLU A 25 -13.59 17.67 5.24
CA GLU A 25 -14.39 18.74 5.85
C GLU A 25 -15.80 18.26 6.26
N ARG A 26 -16.41 17.34 5.49
CA ARG A 26 -17.73 16.76 5.77
C ARG A 26 -17.72 15.59 6.73
N SER A 27 -16.55 15.17 7.21
CA SER A 27 -16.48 14.05 8.16
C SER A 27 -17.26 14.33 9.45
N ALA A 28 -17.82 13.29 10.06
CA ALA A 28 -18.62 13.41 11.29
C ALA A 28 -17.86 14.01 12.48
N THR A 29 -16.53 13.88 12.48
CA THR A 29 -15.62 14.50 13.46
C THR A 29 -14.42 15.06 12.71
N PRO A 30 -14.51 16.26 12.13
CA PRO A 30 -13.42 16.85 11.37
C PRO A 30 -12.11 16.95 12.17
N PRO A 31 -10.96 16.91 11.49
CA PRO A 31 -9.67 17.15 12.15
C PRO A 31 -9.56 18.60 12.59
N GLU A 32 -8.73 18.87 13.59
CA GLU A 32 -8.43 20.22 14.07
C GLU A 32 -7.60 21.01 13.05
N GLU A 33 -6.88 20.31 12.17
CA GLU A 33 -6.00 20.94 11.19
C GLU A 33 -5.99 20.13 9.87
N LEU A 34 -6.14 20.84 8.76
CA LEU A 34 -5.99 20.30 7.41
C LEU A 34 -4.85 21.02 6.69
N ILE A 35 -3.81 20.30 6.32
CA ILE A 35 -2.60 20.79 5.65
C ILE A 35 -2.52 20.19 4.26
N ILE A 36 -2.78 20.99 3.24
CA ILE A 36 -2.59 20.63 1.84
C ILE A 36 -1.18 21.08 1.44
N VAL A 37 -0.37 20.13 0.94
CA VAL A 37 0.97 20.42 0.45
C VAL A 37 0.96 20.32 -1.07
N ASP A 38 0.76 21.45 -1.74
CA ASP A 38 0.69 21.59 -3.19
C ASP A 38 1.92 22.32 -3.78
N THR A 39 2.74 22.88 -2.92
CA THR A 39 3.99 23.58 -3.24
C THR A 39 5.14 23.14 -2.34
N PRO A 40 6.37 23.05 -2.88
CA PRO A 40 6.77 23.21 -4.29
C PRO A 40 6.19 22.11 -5.19
N ARG A 41 5.95 22.45 -6.48
CA ARG A 41 5.40 21.49 -7.45
C ARG A 41 6.37 20.34 -7.67
N TYR A 42 5.81 19.15 -7.89
CA TYR A 42 6.55 17.91 -8.17
C TYR A 42 7.47 17.44 -7.03
N LEU A 43 7.28 17.95 -5.85
CA LEU A 43 7.87 17.35 -4.66
C LEU A 43 7.27 15.96 -4.47
N GLY A 44 8.09 14.94 -4.32
CA GLY A 44 7.61 13.57 -4.14
C GLY A 44 6.76 13.41 -2.87
N PRO A 45 5.93 12.35 -2.78
CA PRO A 45 4.98 12.21 -1.67
C PRO A 45 5.65 12.08 -0.30
N ALA A 46 6.82 11.46 -0.22
CA ALA A 46 7.60 11.38 1.03
C ALA A 46 7.96 12.78 1.54
N ALA A 47 8.58 13.61 0.68
CA ALA A 47 8.98 14.97 1.04
C ALA A 47 7.77 15.88 1.29
N ALA A 48 6.69 15.74 0.52
CA ALA A 48 5.46 16.48 0.73
C ALA A 48 4.82 16.16 2.09
N ARG A 49 4.73 14.87 2.46
CA ARG A 49 4.22 14.45 3.78
C ARG A 49 5.12 14.93 4.91
N ASN A 50 6.45 14.87 4.76
CA ASN A 50 7.41 15.41 5.74
C ASN A 50 7.23 16.93 5.92
N LEU A 51 7.05 17.68 4.82
CA LEU A 51 6.81 19.12 4.88
C LEU A 51 5.51 19.44 5.62
N GLY A 52 4.44 18.70 5.35
CA GLY A 52 3.16 18.82 6.06
C GLY A 52 3.30 18.49 7.55
N ALA A 53 4.00 17.39 7.88
CA ALA A 53 4.23 16.96 9.26
C ALA A 53 5.00 17.99 10.09
N ARG A 54 5.98 18.69 9.49
CA ARG A 54 6.71 19.78 10.15
C ARG A 54 5.83 21.00 10.48
N ARG A 55 4.75 21.22 9.72
CA ARG A 55 3.79 22.34 9.93
C ARG A 55 2.68 21.97 10.91
N ALA A 56 2.43 20.68 11.07
CA ALA A 56 1.34 20.13 11.88
C ALA A 56 1.56 20.39 13.38
N ARG A 57 0.43 20.62 14.11
CA ARG A 57 0.40 20.91 15.55
C ARG A 57 -0.35 19.85 16.36
N GLY A 58 -1.17 19.02 15.70
CA GLY A 58 -1.96 17.98 16.37
C GLY A 58 -1.09 16.87 16.97
N ASP A 59 -1.63 16.17 17.93
CA ASP A 59 -0.97 15.03 18.62
C ASP A 59 -0.69 13.88 17.66
N VAL A 60 -1.56 13.72 16.67
CA VAL A 60 -1.51 12.66 15.66
C VAL A 60 -1.54 13.24 14.26
N LEU A 61 -0.58 12.84 13.43
CA LEU A 61 -0.56 13.09 11.99
C LEU A 61 -1.44 12.06 11.29
N VAL A 62 -2.33 12.51 10.42
CA VAL A 62 -3.11 11.63 9.55
C VAL A 62 -2.74 11.93 8.10
N PHE A 63 -2.09 10.98 7.43
CA PHE A 63 -1.79 11.08 6.02
C PHE A 63 -2.99 10.56 5.22
N VAL A 64 -3.41 11.34 4.22
CA VAL A 64 -4.47 10.98 3.28
C VAL A 64 -3.95 11.27 1.88
N ASP A 65 -3.94 10.26 1.01
CA ASP A 65 -3.57 10.48 -0.39
C ASP A 65 -4.64 11.33 -1.10
N ALA A 66 -4.20 12.19 -2.02
CA ALA A 66 -5.09 13.12 -2.73
C ALA A 66 -6.06 12.43 -3.71
N ASP A 67 -6.07 11.10 -3.76
CA ASP A 67 -7.01 10.25 -4.49
C ASP A 67 -7.79 9.28 -3.58
N VAL A 68 -7.82 9.56 -2.25
CA VAL A 68 -8.55 8.78 -1.24
C VAL A 68 -9.64 9.64 -0.59
N GLU A 69 -10.89 9.40 -0.97
CA GLU A 69 -12.07 10.01 -0.37
C GLU A 69 -12.38 9.28 0.95
N VAL A 70 -12.08 9.91 2.09
CA VAL A 70 -12.26 9.30 3.40
C VAL A 70 -13.72 9.10 3.76
N HIS A 71 -14.06 8.01 4.45
CA HIS A 71 -15.39 7.80 4.99
C HIS A 71 -15.66 8.76 6.16
N GLU A 72 -16.93 9.12 6.35
CA GLU A 72 -17.37 10.10 7.37
C GLU A 72 -16.91 9.74 8.79
N ASP A 73 -16.77 8.47 9.12
CA ASP A 73 -16.38 7.99 10.45
C ASP A 73 -14.88 7.70 10.61
N ALA A 74 -14.07 7.90 9.55
CA ALA A 74 -12.65 7.53 9.57
C ALA A 74 -11.87 8.26 10.68
N PHE A 75 -12.01 9.57 10.81
CA PHE A 75 -11.29 10.34 11.85
C PHE A 75 -11.81 10.05 13.25
N ARG A 76 -13.11 9.79 13.42
CA ARG A 76 -13.66 9.34 14.70
C ARG A 76 -13.04 8.02 15.14
N ARG A 77 -12.90 7.04 14.22
CA ARG A 77 -12.26 5.75 14.51
C ARG A 77 -10.79 5.92 14.88
N ILE A 78 -10.05 6.72 14.11
CA ILE A 78 -8.64 7.04 14.40
C ILE A 78 -8.51 7.63 15.79
N ARG A 79 -9.30 8.68 16.11
CA ARG A 79 -9.27 9.37 17.41
C ARG A 79 -9.59 8.39 18.55
N THR A 80 -10.64 7.60 18.40
CA THR A 80 -11.03 6.58 19.40
C THR A 80 -9.92 5.56 19.64
N ALA A 81 -9.21 5.13 18.60
CA ALA A 81 -8.11 4.18 18.74
C ALA A 81 -6.94 4.76 19.55
N PHE A 82 -6.54 6.01 19.29
CA PHE A 82 -5.45 6.66 20.03
C PHE A 82 -5.84 7.07 21.45
N ASP A 83 -7.09 7.49 21.67
CA ASP A 83 -7.60 7.78 23.01
C ASP A 83 -7.72 6.50 23.87
N GLY A 84 -8.07 5.37 23.26
CA GLY A 84 -8.25 4.10 23.93
C GLY A 84 -6.99 3.28 24.19
N ASP A 85 -5.91 3.55 23.46
CA ASP A 85 -4.65 2.81 23.57
C ASP A 85 -3.43 3.75 23.57
N PRO A 86 -2.92 4.13 24.75
CA PRO A 86 -1.73 4.97 24.87
C PRO A 86 -0.46 4.35 24.26
N ALA A 87 -0.40 3.02 24.12
CA ALA A 87 0.72 2.31 23.51
C ALA A 87 0.65 2.26 21.97
N LEU A 88 -0.49 2.68 21.37
CA LEU A 88 -0.65 2.73 19.94
C LEU A 88 0.21 3.85 19.36
N THR A 89 1.20 3.50 18.54
CA THR A 89 2.07 4.47 17.86
C THR A 89 1.52 4.87 16.50
N ALA A 90 1.01 3.89 15.73
CA ALA A 90 0.45 4.14 14.42
C ALA A 90 -0.72 3.19 14.10
N ILE A 91 -1.65 3.67 13.29
CA ILE A 91 -2.78 2.90 12.77
C ILE A 91 -3.00 3.27 11.30
N PHE A 92 -3.37 2.30 10.48
CA PHE A 92 -3.75 2.60 9.10
C PHE A 92 -4.96 1.77 8.69
N GLY A 93 -5.68 2.30 7.71
CA GLY A 93 -6.93 1.74 7.23
C GLY A 93 -6.79 0.94 5.93
N SER A 94 -7.88 0.93 5.17
CA SER A 94 -8.01 0.22 3.90
C SER A 94 -8.82 1.05 2.90
N TYR A 95 -8.72 0.71 1.62
CA TYR A 95 -9.79 1.09 0.70
C TYR A 95 -11.08 0.34 1.04
N ASP A 96 -12.19 0.99 0.78
CA ASP A 96 -13.49 0.31 0.76
C ASP A 96 -13.62 -0.65 -0.43
N ASP A 97 -14.76 -1.30 -0.56
CA ASP A 97 -15.07 -2.23 -1.64
C ASP A 97 -15.97 -1.63 -2.75
N THR A 98 -16.01 -0.28 -2.80
CA THR A 98 -16.76 0.50 -3.80
C THR A 98 -15.85 1.46 -4.56
N PRO A 99 -14.99 0.95 -5.48
CA PRO A 99 -14.05 1.78 -6.23
C PRO A 99 -14.69 3.02 -6.86
N GLY A 100 -14.03 4.18 -6.73
CA GLY A 100 -14.55 5.44 -7.25
C GLY A 100 -14.36 5.63 -8.75
N ALA A 101 -13.43 4.90 -9.36
CA ALA A 101 -13.15 4.95 -10.79
C ALA A 101 -13.72 3.73 -11.51
N ASP A 102 -14.41 3.96 -12.62
CA ASP A 102 -14.95 2.90 -13.45
C ASP A 102 -13.88 2.08 -14.18
N GLY A 103 -14.20 0.82 -14.42
CA GLY A 103 -13.43 -0.10 -15.25
C GLY A 103 -12.93 -1.33 -14.51
N ILE A 104 -12.93 -2.45 -15.22
CA ILE A 104 -12.58 -3.79 -14.72
C ILE A 104 -11.23 -3.81 -14.00
N ILE A 105 -10.22 -3.08 -14.52
CA ILE A 105 -8.87 -3.04 -13.95
C ILE A 105 -8.86 -2.22 -12.64
N SER A 106 -9.61 -1.11 -12.61
CA SER A 106 -9.77 -0.30 -11.40
C SER A 106 -10.52 -1.09 -10.32
N ASP A 107 -11.63 -1.75 -10.65
CA ASP A 107 -12.36 -2.63 -9.75
C ASP A 107 -11.46 -3.74 -9.19
N PHE A 108 -10.77 -4.46 -10.07
CA PHE A 108 -9.85 -5.53 -9.66
C PHE A 108 -8.78 -5.01 -8.71
N ARG A 109 -8.10 -3.91 -9.07
CA ARG A 109 -6.96 -3.39 -8.30
C ARG A 109 -7.37 -2.88 -6.92
N ASN A 110 -8.49 -2.18 -6.82
CA ASN A 110 -9.00 -1.66 -5.57
C ASN A 110 -9.53 -2.77 -4.66
N LEU A 111 -10.29 -3.72 -5.22
CA LEU A 111 -10.78 -4.87 -4.48
C LEU A 111 -9.66 -5.81 -4.02
N LEU A 112 -8.56 -5.91 -4.78
CA LEU A 112 -7.37 -6.66 -4.34
C LEU A 112 -6.72 -6.00 -3.13
N HIS A 113 -6.57 -4.66 -3.14
CA HIS A 113 -6.02 -3.92 -1.99
C HIS A 113 -6.92 -4.08 -0.76
N HIS A 114 -8.24 -3.84 -0.93
CA HIS A 114 -9.23 -4.07 0.12
C HIS A 114 -9.10 -5.48 0.72
N HIS A 115 -9.08 -6.51 -0.13
CA HIS A 115 -8.96 -7.90 0.31
C HIS A 115 -7.69 -8.17 1.11
N VAL A 116 -6.52 -7.70 0.62
CA VAL A 116 -5.23 -7.91 1.26
C VAL A 116 -5.18 -7.22 2.63
N HIS A 117 -5.69 -5.99 2.74
CA HIS A 117 -5.73 -5.27 4.01
C HIS A 117 -6.69 -5.94 5.01
N HIS A 118 -7.87 -6.38 4.57
CA HIS A 118 -8.81 -7.09 5.44
C HIS A 118 -8.27 -8.43 5.94
N GLN A 119 -7.43 -9.11 5.16
CA GLN A 119 -6.75 -10.33 5.63
C GLN A 119 -5.58 -10.03 6.56
N GLY A 120 -4.98 -8.85 6.46
CA GLY A 120 -3.85 -8.41 7.28
C GLY A 120 -4.23 -7.66 8.55
N ALA A 121 -5.53 -7.63 8.92
CA ALA A 121 -6.02 -6.89 10.09
C ALA A 121 -5.31 -7.27 11.40
N GLY A 122 -5.08 -6.28 12.25
CA GLY A 122 -4.43 -6.43 13.54
C GLY A 122 -3.02 -5.83 13.59
N VAL A 123 -2.13 -6.40 14.40
CA VAL A 123 -0.74 -5.89 14.54
C VAL A 123 0.00 -6.02 13.22
N ALA A 124 0.59 -4.91 12.78
CA ALA A 124 1.27 -4.79 11.50
C ALA A 124 2.78 -4.52 11.65
N THR A 125 3.56 -4.93 10.65
CA THR A 125 5.00 -4.65 10.52
C THR A 125 5.31 -3.68 9.39
N THR A 126 4.26 -3.13 8.80
CA THR A 126 4.31 -2.13 7.73
C THR A 126 3.39 -0.98 8.10
N PHE A 127 3.46 0.12 7.36
CA PHE A 127 2.54 1.23 7.45
C PHE A 127 2.00 1.54 6.05
N TRP A 128 0.81 2.13 5.94
CA TRP A 128 0.26 2.62 4.68
C TRP A 128 -0.19 4.07 4.84
N ALA A 129 0.48 4.97 4.10
CA ALA A 129 0.26 6.40 4.20
C ALA A 129 -0.92 6.91 3.35
N GLY A 130 -1.60 6.05 2.59
CA GLY A 130 -2.77 6.47 1.80
C GLY A 130 -4.00 6.80 2.65
N LEU A 131 -4.13 6.17 3.82
CA LEU A 131 -5.02 6.52 4.92
C LEU A 131 -4.40 5.96 6.21
N GLY A 132 -3.44 6.67 6.76
CA GLY A 132 -2.68 6.22 7.93
C GLY A 132 -2.42 7.33 8.93
N ALA A 133 -2.44 6.99 10.21
CA ALA A 133 -2.26 7.91 11.31
C ALA A 133 -1.10 7.45 12.21
N ILE A 134 -0.32 8.40 12.70
CA ILE A 134 0.85 8.15 13.54
C ILE A 134 1.00 9.26 14.59
N ARG A 135 1.43 8.94 15.81
CA ARG A 135 1.80 9.95 16.79
C ARG A 135 2.86 10.88 16.21
N ARG A 136 2.61 12.18 16.32
CA ARG A 136 3.45 13.20 15.70
C ARG A 136 4.90 13.14 16.20
N ASP A 137 5.10 13.00 17.49
CA ASP A 137 6.43 12.89 18.12
C ASP A 137 7.17 11.66 17.62
N ALA A 138 6.52 10.49 17.61
CA ALA A 138 7.12 9.25 17.10
C ALA A 138 7.53 9.38 15.62
N PHE A 139 6.72 10.07 14.80
CA PHE A 139 7.05 10.33 13.41
C PHE A 139 8.29 11.25 13.27
N LEU A 140 8.33 12.32 14.04
CA LEU A 140 9.45 13.28 14.02
C LEU A 140 10.72 12.68 14.58
N ASP A 141 10.65 11.89 15.66
CA ASP A 141 11.79 11.20 16.28
C ASP A 141 12.38 10.11 15.36
N LEU A 142 11.56 9.56 14.46
CA LEU A 142 12.02 8.66 13.39
C LEU A 142 12.66 9.42 12.23
N GLY A 143 12.57 10.74 12.17
CA GLY A 143 13.05 11.56 11.05
C GLY A 143 12.10 11.58 9.85
N GLY A 144 10.83 11.14 10.04
CA GLY A 144 9.83 11.11 8.97
C GLY A 144 10.06 10.02 7.91
N PHE A 145 9.52 10.23 6.72
CA PHE A 145 9.79 9.39 5.54
C PHE A 145 11.20 9.65 5.00
N ASP A 146 11.85 8.62 4.47
CA ASP A 146 13.16 8.76 3.79
C ASP A 146 12.96 9.36 2.37
N GLU A 147 12.91 10.69 2.31
CA GLU A 147 12.63 11.44 1.08
C GLU A 147 13.80 11.43 0.08
N GLU A 148 15.03 11.21 0.56
CA GLU A 148 16.22 11.09 -0.30
C GLU A 148 16.21 9.75 -1.04
N ARG A 149 15.87 8.69 -0.34
CA ARG A 149 15.77 7.34 -0.90
C ARG A 149 14.54 7.18 -1.80
N PHE A 150 13.43 7.80 -1.45
CA PHE A 150 12.15 7.71 -2.16
C PHE A 150 11.69 9.07 -2.68
N PRO A 151 12.42 9.67 -3.66
CA PRO A 151 12.03 10.97 -4.24
C PRO A 151 10.78 10.86 -5.11
N GLN A 152 10.34 9.66 -5.46
CA GLN A 152 9.13 9.36 -6.24
C GLN A 152 8.24 8.38 -5.46
N PRO A 153 6.92 8.33 -5.76
CA PRO A 153 6.00 7.38 -5.11
C PRO A 153 6.53 5.95 -5.19
N SER A 154 6.74 5.30 -4.06
CA SER A 154 7.33 3.96 -3.98
C SER A 154 6.81 3.18 -2.77
N VAL A 155 7.69 2.81 -1.87
CA VAL A 155 7.46 2.03 -0.65
C VAL A 155 7.98 2.77 0.60
N GLU A 156 7.96 4.09 0.56
CA GLU A 156 8.39 4.97 1.64
C GLU A 156 7.61 4.72 2.94
N ASP A 157 6.34 4.39 2.81
CA ASP A 157 5.46 4.07 3.92
C ASP A 157 5.72 2.68 4.51
N ILE A 158 5.99 1.70 3.67
CA ILE A 158 6.42 0.36 4.10
C ILE A 158 7.76 0.47 4.85
N GLU A 159 8.69 1.27 4.34
CA GLU A 159 10.01 1.50 4.96
C GLU A 159 9.85 2.15 6.34
N LEU A 160 8.98 3.17 6.48
CA LEU A 160 8.64 3.77 7.77
C LEU A 160 8.05 2.72 8.74
N GLY A 161 7.11 1.90 8.26
CA GLY A 161 6.53 0.81 9.05
C GLY A 161 7.57 -0.19 9.53
N MET A 162 8.57 -0.53 8.70
CA MET A 162 9.68 -1.39 9.11
C MET A 162 10.54 -0.74 10.20
N ARG A 163 10.81 0.59 10.13
CA ARG A 163 11.55 1.31 11.20
C ARG A 163 10.77 1.34 12.50
N LEU A 164 9.45 1.52 12.44
CA LEU A 164 8.57 1.42 13.61
C LEU A 164 8.66 0.03 14.24
N HIS A 165 8.56 -1.02 13.42
CA HIS A 165 8.66 -2.40 13.89
C HIS A 165 10.03 -2.71 14.53
N ASP A 166 11.15 -2.23 13.96
CA ASP A 166 12.50 -2.40 14.50
C ASP A 166 12.65 -1.74 15.89
N ARG A 167 11.91 -0.64 16.14
CA ARG A 167 11.82 0.02 17.45
C ARG A 167 10.78 -0.61 18.39
N ARG A 168 10.11 -1.68 17.96
CA ARG A 168 9.03 -2.37 18.69
C ARG A 168 7.82 -1.47 18.94
N GLU A 169 7.63 -0.48 18.10
CA GLU A 169 6.46 0.39 18.14
C GLU A 169 5.20 -0.38 17.73
N ARG A 170 4.08 -0.06 18.37
CA ARG A 170 2.80 -0.71 18.10
C ARG A 170 2.13 -0.08 16.88
N VAL A 171 2.07 -0.83 15.80
CA VAL A 171 1.38 -0.47 14.55
C VAL A 171 0.19 -1.40 14.36
N VAL A 172 -0.97 -0.87 13.99
CA VAL A 172 -2.20 -1.64 13.77
C VAL A 172 -2.76 -1.35 12.38
N LEU A 173 -3.19 -2.38 11.69
CA LEU A 173 -4.06 -2.30 10.51
C LEU A 173 -5.50 -2.53 10.96
N ASP A 174 -6.32 -1.48 10.90
CA ASP A 174 -7.76 -1.55 11.14
C ASP A 174 -8.53 -1.33 9.82
N PRO A 175 -9.03 -2.39 9.18
CA PRO A 175 -9.75 -2.27 7.92
C PRO A 175 -11.13 -1.63 8.07
N ALA A 176 -11.59 -1.29 9.26
CA ALA A 176 -12.80 -0.50 9.48
C ALA A 176 -12.58 1.00 9.28
N ILE A 177 -11.32 1.48 9.29
CA ILE A 177 -10.94 2.82 8.85
C ILE A 177 -10.86 2.79 7.34
N GLN A 178 -11.82 3.41 6.66
CA GLN A 178 -11.97 3.26 5.21
C GLN A 178 -11.94 4.58 4.46
N GLY A 179 -11.53 4.46 3.19
CA GLY A 179 -11.65 5.51 2.19
C GLY A 179 -11.88 4.92 0.81
N ARG A 180 -12.62 5.64 -0.03
CA ARG A 180 -12.90 5.28 -1.41
C ARG A 180 -11.75 5.74 -2.30
N HIS A 181 -11.19 4.83 -3.09
CA HIS A 181 -10.08 5.16 -3.99
C HIS A 181 -10.60 5.68 -5.34
N LEU A 182 -10.20 6.88 -5.70
CA LEU A 182 -10.70 7.59 -6.88
C LEU A 182 -9.83 7.36 -8.13
N LYS A 183 -8.68 6.72 -7.99
CA LYS A 183 -7.72 6.52 -9.07
C LYS A 183 -8.20 5.52 -10.11
N ARG A 184 -8.15 5.95 -11.39
CA ARG A 184 -8.36 5.05 -12.52
C ARG A 184 -7.09 4.27 -12.84
N TRP A 185 -7.24 2.95 -12.96
CA TRP A 185 -6.15 2.05 -13.33
C TRP A 185 -6.28 1.55 -14.76
N THR A 186 -5.14 1.45 -15.44
CA THR A 186 -4.96 0.72 -16.69
C THR A 186 -4.05 -0.48 -16.45
N LEU A 187 -4.03 -1.46 -17.36
CA LEU A 187 -3.13 -2.62 -17.23
C LEU A 187 -1.66 -2.17 -17.18
N SER A 188 -1.27 -1.20 -18.01
CA SER A 188 0.08 -0.66 -18.04
C SER A 188 0.44 0.06 -16.72
N SER A 189 -0.44 0.91 -16.18
CA SER A 189 -0.17 1.61 -14.92
C SER A 189 -0.13 0.64 -13.73
N MET A 190 -0.98 -0.38 -13.72
CA MET A 190 -0.98 -1.44 -12.70
C MET A 190 0.34 -2.22 -12.71
N THR A 191 0.73 -2.77 -13.87
CA THR A 191 1.95 -3.58 -13.98
C THR A 191 3.22 -2.78 -13.72
N LYS A 192 3.32 -1.54 -14.23
CA LYS A 192 4.46 -0.65 -13.95
C LYS A 192 4.56 -0.32 -12.46
N THR A 193 3.44 -0.01 -11.81
CA THR A 193 3.42 0.29 -10.37
C THR A 193 3.80 -0.95 -9.55
N ASP A 194 3.22 -2.11 -9.87
CA ASP A 194 3.48 -3.35 -9.16
C ASP A 194 4.95 -3.81 -9.31
N LEU A 195 5.56 -3.62 -10.49
CA LEU A 195 6.95 -4.01 -10.71
C LEU A 195 7.93 -2.98 -10.15
N LEU A 196 7.85 -1.73 -10.66
CA LEU A 196 8.92 -0.75 -10.50
C LEU A 196 8.78 0.12 -9.24
N ARG A 197 7.54 0.39 -8.81
CA ARG A 197 7.30 1.27 -7.65
C ARG A 197 7.02 0.51 -6.36
N ARG A 198 6.65 -0.78 -6.44
CA ARG A 198 6.33 -1.60 -5.26
C ARG A 198 7.19 -2.86 -5.18
N GLY A 199 7.11 -3.77 -6.15
CA GLY A 199 7.74 -5.09 -6.09
C GLY A 199 9.25 -5.04 -5.92
N VAL A 200 9.96 -4.41 -6.86
CA VAL A 200 11.42 -4.30 -6.81
C VAL A 200 11.90 -3.52 -5.58
N PRO A 201 11.40 -2.31 -5.27
CA PRO A 201 11.82 -1.57 -4.08
C PRO A 201 11.54 -2.31 -2.76
N TRP A 202 10.37 -2.93 -2.63
CA TRP A 202 10.03 -3.68 -1.41
C TRP A 202 10.93 -4.90 -1.20
N LEU A 203 11.16 -5.69 -2.26
CA LEU A 203 12.06 -6.84 -2.17
C LEU A 203 13.51 -6.41 -1.86
N ARG A 204 13.97 -5.26 -2.37
CA ARG A 204 15.28 -4.70 -1.98
C ARG A 204 15.32 -4.38 -0.48
N LEU A 205 14.28 -3.73 0.07
CA LEU A 205 14.18 -3.48 1.53
C LEU A 205 14.26 -4.79 2.33
N VAL A 206 13.54 -5.83 1.89
CA VAL A 206 13.56 -7.16 2.52
C VAL A 206 14.96 -7.76 2.52
N LEU A 207 15.69 -7.67 1.39
CA LEU A 207 17.05 -8.19 1.26
C LEU A 207 18.04 -7.40 2.12
N GLU A 208 17.98 -6.07 2.09
CA GLU A 208 18.86 -5.18 2.84
C GLU A 208 18.70 -5.36 4.37
N ARG A 209 17.47 -5.46 4.84
CA ARG A 209 17.15 -5.65 6.26
C ARG A 209 17.17 -7.12 6.71
N ARG A 210 17.43 -8.06 5.80
CA ARG A 210 17.33 -9.52 6.04
C ARG A 210 16.01 -9.90 6.70
N SER A 211 14.94 -9.19 6.35
CA SER A 211 13.62 -9.36 6.94
C SER A 211 13.00 -10.68 6.53
N ARG A 212 12.37 -11.39 7.48
CA ARG A 212 11.56 -12.59 7.25
C ARG A 212 10.06 -12.28 7.23
N SER A 213 9.69 -11.04 6.99
CA SER A 213 8.29 -10.60 7.00
C SER A 213 7.43 -11.44 6.04
N THR A 214 6.23 -11.77 6.50
CA THR A 214 5.14 -12.37 5.72
C THR A 214 3.95 -11.43 5.61
N ALA A 215 4.17 -10.12 5.85
CA ALA A 215 3.12 -9.11 5.82
C ALA A 215 2.54 -8.91 4.42
N LEU A 216 1.24 -8.71 4.33
CA LEU A 216 0.52 -8.33 3.11
C LEU A 216 0.90 -9.21 1.89
N ASN A 217 1.47 -8.61 0.86
CA ASN A 217 1.86 -9.29 -0.38
C ASN A 217 3.13 -10.18 -0.25
N LEU A 218 3.68 -10.36 0.96
CA LEU A 218 4.73 -11.35 1.25
C LEU A 218 4.18 -12.61 1.93
N SER A 219 2.87 -12.72 2.11
CA SER A 219 2.19 -13.85 2.74
C SER A 219 2.44 -15.19 2.02
N TRP A 220 2.28 -16.29 2.74
CA TRP A 220 2.39 -17.62 2.13
C TRP A 220 1.38 -17.85 1.00
N THR A 221 0.15 -17.35 1.15
CA THR A 221 -0.87 -17.40 0.08
C THR A 221 -0.37 -16.69 -1.17
N HIS A 222 0.26 -15.50 -1.01
CA HIS A 222 0.85 -14.79 -2.14
C HIS A 222 1.96 -15.60 -2.82
N ARG A 223 2.89 -16.18 -2.06
CA ARG A 223 4.01 -16.98 -2.59
C ARG A 223 3.51 -18.23 -3.33
N LEU A 224 2.57 -18.98 -2.74
CA LEU A 224 1.98 -20.16 -3.36
C LEU A 224 1.16 -19.81 -4.61
N GLY A 225 0.38 -18.72 -4.57
CA GLY A 225 -0.36 -18.22 -5.74
C GLY A 225 0.58 -17.78 -6.87
N THR A 226 1.74 -17.19 -6.54
CA THR A 226 2.77 -16.85 -7.53
C THR A 226 3.37 -18.12 -8.17
N ALA A 227 3.72 -19.12 -7.38
CA ALA A 227 4.21 -20.41 -7.88
C ALA A 227 3.16 -21.12 -8.76
N ALA A 228 1.90 -21.14 -8.34
CA ALA A 228 0.79 -21.67 -9.14
C ALA A 228 0.64 -20.93 -10.48
N SER A 229 0.76 -19.59 -10.49
CA SER A 229 0.69 -18.79 -11.72
C SER A 229 1.85 -19.10 -12.68
N LEU A 230 3.07 -19.31 -12.17
CA LEU A 230 4.23 -19.74 -12.97
C LEU A 230 4.04 -21.15 -13.54
N LEU A 231 3.54 -22.09 -12.73
CA LEU A 231 3.22 -23.45 -13.17
C LEU A 231 2.13 -23.48 -14.24
N LEU A 232 1.09 -22.65 -14.08
CA LEU A 232 0.02 -22.50 -15.07
C LEU A 232 0.60 -22.08 -16.43
N VAL A 233 1.37 -20.98 -16.47
CA VAL A 233 1.93 -20.48 -17.73
C VAL A 233 2.91 -21.47 -18.34
N THR A 234 3.78 -22.08 -17.53
CA THR A 234 4.73 -23.11 -18.00
C THR A 234 3.99 -24.32 -18.54
N GLY A 235 2.91 -24.77 -17.89
CA GLY A 235 2.07 -25.87 -18.34
C GLY A 235 1.40 -25.58 -19.69
N LEU A 236 0.89 -24.36 -19.89
CA LEU A 236 0.31 -23.92 -21.16
C LEU A 236 1.37 -23.89 -22.29
N VAL A 237 2.52 -23.27 -22.04
CA VAL A 237 3.61 -23.16 -23.02
C VAL A 237 4.13 -24.53 -23.43
N ARG A 238 4.28 -25.46 -22.48
CA ARG A 238 4.74 -26.84 -22.72
C ARG A 238 3.62 -27.79 -23.14
N ARG A 239 2.39 -27.28 -23.37
CA ARG A 239 1.20 -28.06 -23.74
C ARG A 239 0.86 -29.18 -22.74
N LYS A 240 1.28 -29.06 -21.49
CA LYS A 240 0.91 -29.94 -20.38
C LYS A 240 -0.35 -29.43 -19.70
N PHE A 241 -1.49 -29.60 -20.39
CA PHE A 241 -2.77 -28.98 -19.97
C PHE A 241 -3.25 -29.49 -18.61
N TRP A 242 -2.92 -30.69 -18.20
CA TRP A 242 -3.23 -31.20 -16.86
C TRP A 242 -2.47 -30.45 -15.76
N VAL A 243 -1.20 -30.05 -16.00
CA VAL A 243 -0.45 -29.19 -15.07
C VAL A 243 -1.08 -27.80 -14.99
N ALA A 244 -1.43 -27.21 -16.15
CA ALA A 244 -2.07 -25.92 -16.21
C ALA A 244 -3.43 -25.92 -15.49
N GLY A 245 -4.25 -26.96 -15.71
CA GLY A 245 -5.55 -27.12 -15.04
C GLY A 245 -5.42 -27.26 -13.53
N GLY A 246 -4.48 -28.10 -13.06
CA GLY A 246 -4.21 -28.26 -11.63
C GLY A 246 -3.70 -26.97 -10.97
N ALA A 247 -2.81 -26.25 -11.64
CA ALA A 247 -2.30 -24.96 -11.14
C ALA A 247 -3.39 -23.87 -11.08
N LEU A 248 -4.28 -23.83 -12.08
CA LEU A 248 -5.43 -22.93 -12.07
C LEU A 248 -6.40 -23.26 -10.94
N ALA A 249 -6.71 -24.54 -10.75
CA ALA A 249 -7.57 -24.99 -9.66
C ALA A 249 -6.97 -24.63 -8.28
N LEU A 250 -5.67 -24.82 -8.11
CA LEU A 250 -4.95 -24.41 -6.91
C LEU A 250 -5.03 -22.88 -6.67
N LEU A 251 -4.81 -22.08 -7.72
CA LEU A 251 -4.91 -20.62 -7.62
C LEU A 251 -6.32 -20.21 -7.20
N ILE A 252 -7.36 -20.79 -7.81
CA ILE A 252 -8.76 -20.51 -7.47
C ILE A 252 -9.06 -20.90 -6.02
N ALA A 253 -8.57 -22.07 -5.57
CA ALA A 253 -8.78 -22.56 -4.22
C ALA A 253 -8.10 -21.64 -3.17
N LEU A 254 -6.86 -21.22 -3.42
CA LEU A 254 -6.11 -20.31 -2.55
C LEU A 254 -6.80 -18.93 -2.43
N GLU A 255 -7.34 -18.44 -3.53
CA GLU A 255 -7.88 -17.07 -3.64
C GLU A 255 -9.43 -17.03 -3.64
N ARG A 256 -10.07 -18.13 -3.22
CA ARG A 256 -11.54 -18.27 -3.25
C ARG A 256 -12.28 -17.11 -2.58
N ARG A 257 -11.71 -16.55 -1.50
CA ARG A 257 -12.32 -15.42 -0.77
C ARG A 257 -12.26 -14.15 -1.61
N PHE A 258 -11.15 -13.93 -2.29
CA PHE A 258 -10.98 -12.78 -3.19
C PHE A 258 -11.92 -12.90 -4.41
N TYR A 259 -11.94 -14.04 -5.07
CA TYR A 259 -12.87 -14.23 -6.22
C TYR A 259 -14.35 -14.19 -5.79
N GLY A 260 -14.67 -14.64 -4.59
CA GLY A 260 -15.98 -14.46 -3.98
C GLY A 260 -16.34 -12.98 -3.75
N LEU A 261 -15.37 -12.15 -3.36
CA LEU A 261 -15.55 -10.70 -3.26
C LEU A 261 -15.81 -10.07 -4.63
N LEU A 262 -15.02 -10.41 -5.66
CA LEU A 262 -15.23 -9.93 -7.02
C LEU A 262 -16.64 -10.29 -7.53
N PHE A 263 -17.08 -11.54 -7.29
CA PHE A 263 -18.41 -12.01 -7.68
C PHE A 263 -19.54 -11.21 -7.02
N ARG A 264 -19.44 -11.01 -5.69
CA ARG A 264 -20.47 -10.28 -4.94
C ARG A 264 -20.58 -8.81 -5.37
N ARG A 265 -19.46 -8.19 -5.77
CA ARG A 265 -19.42 -6.75 -6.10
C ARG A 265 -19.77 -6.42 -7.53
N ARG A 266 -19.38 -7.24 -8.52
CA ARG A 266 -19.54 -6.96 -9.95
C ARG A 266 -19.96 -8.19 -10.77
N GLY A 267 -20.33 -9.29 -10.11
CA GLY A 267 -20.82 -10.49 -10.77
C GLY A 267 -19.74 -11.32 -11.50
N PRO A 268 -20.16 -12.30 -12.32
CA PRO A 268 -19.29 -13.28 -12.94
C PRO A 268 -18.30 -12.67 -13.95
N LEU A 269 -18.65 -11.56 -14.58
CA LEU A 269 -17.77 -10.89 -15.56
C LEU A 269 -16.48 -10.40 -14.92
N LEU A 270 -16.56 -9.80 -13.70
CA LEU A 270 -15.36 -9.37 -13.00
C LEU A 270 -14.52 -10.55 -12.51
N VAL A 271 -15.12 -11.69 -12.18
CA VAL A 271 -14.37 -12.91 -11.85
C VAL A 271 -13.62 -13.42 -13.07
N ALA A 272 -14.29 -13.52 -14.22
CA ALA A 272 -13.71 -14.01 -15.47
C ALA A 272 -12.51 -13.14 -15.93
N ALA A 273 -12.60 -11.82 -15.77
CA ALA A 273 -11.50 -10.90 -16.04
C ALA A 273 -10.48 -10.84 -14.89
N GLY A 274 -10.91 -11.02 -13.65
CA GLY A 274 -10.09 -10.94 -12.46
C GLY A 274 -9.08 -12.06 -12.35
N VAL A 275 -9.42 -13.30 -12.79
CA VAL A 275 -8.47 -14.41 -12.78
C VAL A 275 -7.23 -14.14 -13.65
N PRO A 276 -7.33 -13.76 -14.94
CA PRO A 276 -6.16 -13.40 -15.74
C PRO A 276 -5.44 -12.14 -15.21
N LEU A 277 -6.14 -11.13 -14.71
CA LEU A 277 -5.50 -9.97 -14.08
C LEU A 277 -4.69 -10.37 -12.83
N HIS A 278 -5.21 -11.30 -12.04
CA HIS A 278 -4.49 -11.81 -10.87
C HIS A 278 -3.23 -12.61 -11.27
N ILE A 279 -3.31 -13.41 -12.33
CA ILE A 279 -2.14 -14.09 -12.89
C ILE A 279 -1.09 -13.06 -13.33
N VAL A 280 -1.48 -12.02 -14.06
CA VAL A 280 -0.57 -10.92 -14.46
C VAL A 280 0.07 -10.28 -13.24
N HIS A 281 -0.70 -9.93 -12.20
CA HIS A 281 -0.19 -9.37 -10.95
C HIS A 281 0.84 -10.31 -10.29
N ARG A 282 0.56 -11.62 -10.22
CA ARG A 282 1.48 -12.63 -9.66
C ARG A 282 2.75 -12.80 -10.47
N LEU A 283 2.65 -12.82 -11.80
CA LEU A 283 3.82 -12.89 -12.69
C LEU A 283 4.68 -11.63 -12.60
N THR A 284 4.06 -10.46 -12.45
CA THR A 284 4.76 -9.19 -12.21
C THR A 284 5.54 -9.25 -10.89
N SER A 285 4.94 -9.82 -9.84
CA SER A 285 5.62 -10.06 -8.55
C SER A 285 6.78 -11.04 -8.69
N ALA A 286 6.62 -12.12 -9.48
CA ALA A 286 7.70 -13.08 -9.77
C ALA A 286 8.87 -12.40 -10.51
N ALA A 287 8.56 -11.55 -11.51
CA ALA A 287 9.57 -10.81 -12.28
C ALA A 287 10.35 -9.81 -11.42
N ALA A 288 9.74 -9.27 -10.39
CA ALA A 288 10.41 -8.35 -9.46
C ALA A 288 11.56 -9.02 -8.68
N VAL A 289 11.49 -10.34 -8.42
CA VAL A 289 12.49 -11.07 -7.61
C VAL A 289 13.89 -11.02 -8.22
N PRO A 290 14.14 -11.50 -9.45
CA PRO A 290 15.49 -11.45 -10.05
C PRO A 290 15.98 -10.02 -10.23
N ILE A 291 15.10 -9.07 -10.57
CA ILE A 291 15.46 -7.67 -10.73
C ILE A 291 15.94 -7.09 -9.40
N ALA A 292 15.21 -7.33 -8.31
CA ALA A 292 15.58 -6.86 -6.98
C ALA A 292 16.92 -7.45 -6.50
N ILE A 293 17.15 -8.77 -6.74
CA ILE A 293 18.40 -9.45 -6.39
C ILE A 293 19.57 -8.83 -7.17
N ILE A 294 19.45 -8.66 -8.47
CA ILE A 294 20.50 -8.05 -9.30
C ILE A 294 20.79 -6.62 -8.86
N ALA A 295 19.76 -5.82 -8.61
CA ALA A 295 19.92 -4.44 -8.14
C ALA A 295 20.59 -4.37 -6.76
N HIS A 296 20.23 -5.29 -5.85
CA HIS A 296 20.85 -5.38 -4.53
C HIS A 296 22.34 -5.79 -4.61
N LEU A 297 22.67 -6.77 -5.44
CA LEU A 297 24.05 -7.23 -5.63
C LEU A 297 24.93 -6.13 -6.25
N ARG A 298 24.42 -5.38 -7.23
CA ARG A 298 25.15 -4.25 -7.84
C ARG A 298 25.41 -3.15 -6.82
N ALA A 299 24.42 -2.73 -6.04
CA ALA A 299 24.59 -1.73 -4.99
C ALA A 299 25.63 -2.15 -3.95
N ASN A 300 25.64 -3.43 -3.55
CA ASN A 300 26.65 -3.96 -2.63
C ASN A 300 28.06 -4.02 -3.25
N ALA A 301 28.19 -4.27 -4.56
CA ALA A 301 29.47 -4.26 -5.25
C ALA A 301 30.06 -2.84 -5.35
N GLU A 302 29.20 -1.84 -5.66
CA GLU A 302 29.57 -0.42 -5.70
C GLU A 302 30.02 0.09 -4.33
N ALA A 303 29.32 -0.29 -3.25
CA ALA A 303 29.68 0.05 -1.87
C ALA A 303 31.00 -0.60 -1.42
N ARG A 304 31.43 -1.72 -2.03
CA ARG A 304 32.67 -2.42 -1.77
C ARG A 304 33.81 -2.06 -2.74
N GLY A 305 33.58 -1.14 -3.68
CA GLY A 305 34.54 -0.72 -4.69
C GLY A 305 35.89 -0.33 -4.06
N PRO A 306 37.01 -0.32 -4.84
CA PRO A 306 38.34 -0.27 -4.30
C PRO A 306 38.50 0.92 -3.34
N ARG A 307 38.87 0.62 -2.08
CA ARG A 307 39.42 1.65 -1.18
C ARG A 307 40.61 2.24 -1.94
N ARG A 308 40.46 3.44 -2.45
CA ARG A 308 41.60 4.16 -3.00
C ARG A 308 42.70 4.19 -1.90
N PRO A 309 43.94 3.84 -2.24
CA PRO A 309 45.05 3.86 -1.32
C PRO A 309 45.33 5.26 -0.76
#